data_f2ec500fa9d879a6f78d471870591a6f
#
_entry.id   f2ec500fa9d879a6f78d471870591a6f
#
_cell.length_a   1.000
_cell.length_b   1.000
_cell.length_c   1.000
_cell.angle_alpha   90.00
_cell.angle_beta   90.00
_cell.angle_gamma   90.00
#
_symmetry.space_group_name_H-M   'P 1'
#
loop_
_entity.id
_entity.type
_entity.pdbx_description
1 polymer ?
#
loop_
_entity_poly.entity_id
_entity_poly.type
_entity_poly.pdbx_seq_one_letter_code
_entity_poly.pdbx_strand_id
1 'polypeptide(L)'
;MVSSDACHQRKNNLPILVEQAIDKLSLENKKICFIDRNNHMKEHRKQIFELVHELKLKKISHTSNIQIVALPFVDQNNVGDIKNTALNNILIRGDNHLTVKADTLGTKGVLGILNRFLRDFKLLNSNDEDEGFDFVIDSVLKKGSLSEKVVDFYNQMGAHYGIDNVLNHNNVINIKKLLEVENSLKLKNKEILENRVPRIMYFGIDIPYDNKIDTIIKENAAINGIDYGAVDLDKPEYHVTVAFNNPNDPNNSACFDYYLNTFSSEIKALPLGKLNKAIISSNLFQFQCVRLVTDKKAVALEVKPKNENLVVGNKHPHITIGVASKVMPVYSNELITKSYKDSDSVLVYDLSDKDITLEGKLFAFLK
;
A
#
# COMPACT_ATOMS: atom_id res chain seq x y z
N MET A 1 1.06 -11.05 27.25
CA MET A 1 0.36 -10.73 25.99
C MET A 1 0.21 -12.01 25.19
N VAL A 2 -0.95 -12.25 24.61
CA VAL A 2 -1.19 -13.25 23.56
C VAL A 2 -1.61 -12.51 22.30
N SER A 3 -1.03 -12.88 21.16
CA SER A 3 -1.24 -12.17 19.89
C SER A 3 -1.70 -13.11 18.79
N SER A 4 -2.66 -12.66 17.98
CA SER A 4 -3.16 -13.42 16.83
C SER A 4 -2.07 -13.65 15.77
N ASP A 5 -1.12 -12.71 15.64
CA ASP A 5 -0.04 -12.81 14.68
C ASP A 5 1.00 -13.88 15.06
N ALA A 6 1.12 -14.18 16.36
CA ALA A 6 1.99 -15.24 16.87
C ALA A 6 1.35 -16.62 16.86
N CYS A 7 0.05 -16.72 16.57
CA CYS A 7 -0.67 -17.99 16.52
C CYS A 7 -0.48 -18.65 15.15
N HIS A 8 0.02 -19.90 15.12
CA HIS A 8 0.25 -20.63 13.88
C HIS A 8 -1.04 -21.02 13.14
N GLN A 9 -2.17 -21.05 13.82
CA GLN A 9 -3.48 -21.32 13.22
C GLN A 9 -4.14 -20.01 12.77
N ARG A 10 -4.20 -19.75 11.47
CA ARG A 10 -4.77 -18.53 10.91
C ARG A 10 -6.31 -18.47 10.92
N LYS A 11 -6.99 -19.62 10.99
CA LYS A 11 -8.45 -19.70 11.04
C LYS A 11 -8.89 -20.12 12.45
N ASN A 12 -9.87 -19.42 13.01
CA ASN A 12 -10.47 -19.71 14.33
C ASN A 12 -9.47 -19.73 15.51
N ASN A 13 -8.50 -18.81 15.52
CA ASN A 13 -7.52 -18.72 16.58
C ASN A 13 -8.05 -18.10 17.89
N LEU A 14 -9.24 -17.48 17.88
CA LEU A 14 -9.79 -16.80 19.04
C LEU A 14 -9.96 -17.69 20.28
N PRO A 15 -10.54 -18.91 20.19
CA PRO A 15 -10.64 -19.79 21.34
C PRO A 15 -9.28 -20.09 21.98
N ILE A 16 -8.26 -20.33 21.16
CA ILE A 16 -6.89 -20.60 21.61
C ILE A 16 -6.30 -19.39 22.34
N LEU A 17 -6.50 -18.19 21.81
CA LEU A 17 -6.01 -16.95 22.42
C LEU A 17 -6.68 -16.68 23.77
N VAL A 18 -8.00 -16.87 23.86
CA VAL A 18 -8.74 -16.68 25.10
C VAL A 18 -8.33 -17.74 26.14
N GLU A 19 -8.17 -18.98 25.73
CA GLU A 19 -7.71 -20.06 26.62
C GLU A 19 -6.30 -19.76 27.16
N GLN A 20 -5.35 -19.41 26.29
CA GLN A 20 -4.00 -19.02 26.69
C GLN A 20 -4.00 -17.79 27.64
N ALA A 21 -4.89 -16.82 27.42
CA ALA A 21 -5.01 -15.67 28.30
C ALA A 21 -5.50 -16.09 29.70
N ILE A 22 -6.52 -16.95 29.78
CA ILE A 22 -7.05 -17.47 31.05
C ILE A 22 -6.02 -18.34 31.76
N ASP A 23 -5.29 -19.17 31.03
CA ASP A 23 -4.21 -20.00 31.63
C ASP A 23 -3.11 -19.12 32.22
N LYS A 24 -2.71 -18.05 31.53
CA LYS A 24 -1.74 -17.08 32.07
C LYS A 24 -2.24 -16.37 33.33
N LEU A 25 -3.51 -16.01 33.37
CA LEU A 25 -4.11 -15.39 34.55
C LEU A 25 -4.21 -16.37 35.72
N SER A 26 -4.58 -17.63 35.44
CA SER A 26 -4.87 -18.63 36.48
C SER A 26 -3.61 -19.38 36.93
N LEU A 27 -2.83 -19.92 35.97
CA LEU A 27 -1.70 -20.81 36.26
C LEU A 27 -0.41 -20.03 36.53
N GLU A 28 -0.18 -18.93 35.81
CA GLU A 28 1.01 -18.09 35.96
C GLU A 28 0.82 -16.96 36.99
N ASN A 29 -0.34 -16.90 37.65
CA ASN A 29 -0.70 -15.86 38.62
C ASN A 29 -0.48 -14.42 38.08
N LYS A 30 -0.77 -14.22 36.81
CA LYS A 30 -0.71 -12.88 36.19
C LYS A 30 -1.96 -12.09 36.54
N LYS A 31 -1.78 -10.80 36.86
CA LYS A 31 -2.91 -9.91 37.18
C LYS A 31 -3.58 -9.36 35.92
N ILE A 32 -2.85 -9.19 34.83
CA ILE A 32 -3.32 -8.62 33.57
C ILE A 32 -2.80 -9.45 32.40
N CYS A 33 -3.66 -9.77 31.47
CA CYS A 33 -3.30 -10.35 30.19
C CYS A 33 -3.90 -9.56 29.05
N PHE A 34 -3.08 -9.20 28.06
CA PHE A 34 -3.53 -8.50 26.84
C PHE A 34 -3.76 -9.53 25.74
N ILE A 35 -4.95 -9.45 25.10
CA ILE A 35 -5.25 -10.17 23.85
C ILE A 35 -5.12 -9.17 22.71
N ASP A 36 -4.06 -9.30 21.92
CA ASP A 36 -3.80 -8.49 20.73
C ASP A 36 -4.44 -9.13 19.49
N ARG A 37 -5.54 -8.54 19.06
CA ARG A 37 -6.30 -8.98 17.88
C ARG A 37 -7.13 -7.85 17.30
N ASN A 38 -7.40 -7.91 15.99
CA ASN A 38 -8.34 -7.01 15.31
C ASN A 38 -9.79 -7.38 15.68
N ASN A 39 -10.33 -6.73 16.70
CA ASN A 39 -11.71 -6.90 17.15
C ASN A 39 -12.61 -5.76 16.63
N HIS A 40 -12.54 -5.48 15.33
CA HIS A 40 -13.20 -4.35 14.67
C HIS A 40 -14.72 -4.56 14.45
N MET A 41 -15.21 -5.79 14.55
CA MET A 41 -16.62 -6.14 14.42
C MET A 41 -17.23 -6.44 15.79
N LYS A 42 -18.51 -6.11 15.99
CA LYS A 42 -19.25 -6.41 17.23
C LYS A 42 -19.28 -7.93 17.50
N GLU A 43 -19.49 -8.72 16.46
CA GLU A 43 -19.54 -10.18 16.55
C GLU A 43 -18.22 -10.79 17.04
N HIS A 44 -17.08 -10.23 16.64
CA HIS A 44 -15.77 -10.67 17.12
C HIS A 44 -15.59 -10.39 18.62
N ARG A 45 -16.09 -9.25 19.08
CA ARG A 45 -16.05 -8.87 20.50
C ARG A 45 -16.99 -9.74 21.32
N LYS A 46 -18.21 -9.97 20.84
CA LYS A 46 -19.18 -10.87 21.48
C LYS A 46 -18.62 -12.29 21.69
N GLN A 47 -17.94 -12.83 20.68
CA GLN A 47 -17.31 -14.16 20.80
C GLN A 47 -16.27 -14.22 21.93
N ILE A 48 -15.59 -13.12 22.26
CA ILE A 48 -14.63 -13.10 23.38
C ILE A 48 -15.38 -13.32 24.70
N PHE A 49 -16.51 -12.66 24.91
CA PHE A 49 -17.32 -12.79 26.13
C PHE A 49 -17.87 -14.19 26.28
N GLU A 50 -18.44 -14.73 25.21
CA GLU A 50 -18.98 -16.09 25.18
C GLU A 50 -17.91 -17.12 25.55
N LEU A 51 -16.72 -17.01 24.96
CA LEU A 51 -15.60 -17.89 25.25
C LEU A 51 -15.05 -17.74 26.67
N VAL A 52 -14.91 -16.50 27.15
CA VAL A 52 -14.48 -16.27 28.54
C VAL A 52 -15.51 -16.83 29.52
N HIS A 53 -16.80 -16.61 29.27
CA HIS A 53 -17.88 -17.14 30.11
C HIS A 53 -17.86 -18.70 30.11
N GLU A 54 -17.76 -19.33 28.96
CA GLU A 54 -17.68 -20.77 28.83
C GLU A 54 -16.47 -21.36 29.56
N LEU A 55 -15.31 -20.74 29.42
CA LEU A 55 -14.09 -21.20 30.09
C LEU A 55 -14.10 -20.96 31.60
N LYS A 56 -14.73 -19.86 32.07
CA LYS A 56 -15.00 -19.64 33.50
C LYS A 56 -15.83 -20.78 34.08
N LEU A 57 -16.85 -21.25 33.39
CA LEU A 57 -17.68 -22.35 33.83
C LEU A 57 -16.93 -23.70 33.86
N LYS A 58 -16.01 -23.93 32.95
CA LYS A 58 -15.24 -25.17 32.85
C LYS A 58 -14.06 -25.25 33.83
N LYS A 59 -13.40 -24.11 34.14
CA LYS A 59 -12.16 -24.04 34.95
C LYS A 59 -12.41 -23.49 36.36
N ILE A 60 -13.46 -23.84 36.99
CA ILE A 60 -14.27 -23.24 38.07
C ILE A 60 -13.54 -22.84 39.37
N SER A 61 -12.33 -23.21 39.67
CA SER A 61 -11.85 -22.97 41.05
C SER A 61 -11.12 -21.62 41.31
N HIS A 62 -10.63 -20.96 40.28
CA HIS A 62 -9.79 -19.73 40.45
C HIS A 62 -10.12 -18.57 39.54
N THR A 63 -11.19 -18.63 38.72
CA THR A 63 -11.45 -17.62 37.67
C THR A 63 -12.65 -16.70 37.95
N SER A 64 -13.19 -16.72 39.17
CA SER A 64 -14.42 -16.01 39.54
C SER A 64 -14.36 -14.47 39.36
N ASN A 65 -13.15 -13.89 39.38
CA ASN A 65 -12.94 -12.44 39.32
C ASN A 65 -12.27 -11.96 38.02
N ILE A 66 -12.36 -12.68 36.92
CA ILE A 66 -11.83 -12.20 35.64
C ILE A 66 -12.76 -11.11 35.11
N GLN A 67 -12.21 -9.91 34.90
CA GLN A 67 -12.87 -8.79 34.24
C GLN A 67 -12.32 -8.64 32.82
N ILE A 68 -13.21 -8.22 31.90
CA ILE A 68 -12.88 -8.00 30.50
C ILE A 68 -12.89 -6.50 30.25
N VAL A 69 -11.70 -5.96 30.00
CA VAL A 69 -11.50 -4.53 29.76
C VAL A 69 -11.19 -4.31 28.29
N ALA A 70 -11.95 -3.40 27.66
CA ALA A 70 -11.64 -2.97 26.31
C ALA A 70 -10.60 -1.85 26.31
N LEU A 71 -9.59 -1.98 25.46
CA LEU A 71 -8.59 -0.95 25.19
C LEU A 71 -8.63 -0.60 23.70
N PRO A 72 -9.49 0.34 23.28
CA PRO A 72 -9.60 0.72 21.87
C PRO A 72 -8.39 1.52 21.43
N PHE A 73 -7.72 1.05 20.37
CA PHE A 73 -6.64 1.76 19.69
C PHE A 73 -7.16 2.69 18.57
N VAL A 74 -8.37 3.18 18.72
CA VAL A 74 -9.05 4.02 17.73
C VAL A 74 -9.62 5.23 18.45
N ASP A 75 -9.34 6.42 17.93
CA ASP A 75 -10.03 7.62 18.38
C ASP A 75 -11.49 7.54 17.92
N GLN A 76 -12.39 7.21 18.86
CA GLN A 76 -13.82 7.04 18.61
C GLN A 76 -14.48 8.34 18.16
N ASN A 77 -13.89 9.49 18.50
CA ASN A 77 -14.41 10.81 18.15
C ASN A 77 -13.95 11.27 16.76
N ASN A 78 -12.95 10.61 16.17
CA ASN A 78 -12.35 11.01 14.88
C ASN A 78 -12.08 9.82 13.95
N VAL A 79 -13.13 9.11 13.58
CA VAL A 79 -13.06 7.94 12.69
C VAL A 79 -12.48 8.28 11.32
N GLY A 80 -12.63 9.54 10.86
CA GLY A 80 -12.09 9.98 9.56
C GLY A 80 -10.57 9.92 9.46
N ASP A 81 -9.87 10.15 10.55
CA ASP A 81 -8.39 10.11 10.59
C ASP A 81 -7.81 8.70 10.73
N ILE A 82 -8.63 7.71 11.08
CA ILE A 82 -8.18 6.31 11.27
C ILE A 82 -7.53 5.78 10.01
N LYS A 83 -8.18 6.01 8.87
CA LYS A 83 -7.70 5.51 7.57
C LYS A 83 -6.33 6.07 7.22
N ASN A 84 -6.14 7.37 7.37
CA ASN A 84 -4.88 8.04 7.03
C ASN A 84 -3.77 7.63 8.00
N THR A 85 -4.07 7.59 9.30
CA THR A 85 -3.11 7.16 10.33
C THR A 85 -2.70 5.70 10.14
N ALA A 86 -3.67 4.81 9.93
CA ALA A 86 -3.40 3.39 9.68
C ALA A 86 -2.61 3.17 8.38
N LEU A 87 -2.98 3.86 7.30
CA LEU A 87 -2.25 3.79 6.04
C LEU A 87 -0.79 4.21 6.21
N ASN A 88 -0.55 5.37 6.82
CA ASN A 88 0.80 5.87 7.05
C ASN A 88 1.63 4.88 7.91
N ASN A 89 1.05 4.38 9.00
CA ASN A 89 1.74 3.43 9.87
C ASN A 89 2.07 2.11 9.17
N ILE A 90 1.17 1.60 8.32
CA ILE A 90 1.40 0.38 7.55
C ILE A 90 2.48 0.61 6.49
N LEU A 91 2.45 1.74 5.79
CA LEU A 91 3.45 2.07 4.78
C LEU A 91 4.83 2.30 5.39
N ILE A 92 4.94 2.99 6.53
CA ILE A 92 6.19 3.17 7.28
C ILE A 92 6.77 1.81 7.68
N ARG A 93 5.94 0.91 8.18
CA ARG A 93 6.34 -0.42 8.61
C ARG A 93 6.83 -1.31 7.45
N GLY A 94 6.34 -1.09 6.24
CA GLY A 94 6.72 -1.86 5.06
C GLY A 94 6.40 -3.35 5.18
N ASP A 95 7.35 -4.19 4.79
CA ASP A 95 7.23 -5.65 4.87
C ASP A 95 7.62 -6.24 6.24
N ASN A 96 7.94 -5.40 7.24
CA ASN A 96 8.26 -5.83 8.62
C ASN A 96 7.04 -6.36 9.41
N HIS A 97 5.96 -6.69 8.75
CA HIS A 97 4.78 -7.28 9.37
C HIS A 97 4.54 -8.69 8.86
N LEU A 98 4.09 -9.59 9.75
CA LEU A 98 3.91 -11.01 9.42
C LEU A 98 2.87 -11.24 8.33
N THR A 99 1.78 -10.47 8.31
CA THR A 99 0.62 -10.71 7.45
C THR A 99 0.41 -9.64 6.37
N VAL A 100 0.63 -8.37 6.69
CA VAL A 100 0.45 -7.25 5.75
C VAL A 100 1.81 -6.76 5.29
N LYS A 101 2.25 -7.25 4.14
CA LYS A 101 3.52 -6.91 3.48
C LYS A 101 3.30 -5.67 2.61
N ALA A 102 3.51 -4.47 3.16
CA ALA A 102 3.13 -3.22 2.50
C ALA A 102 3.95 -2.95 1.25
N ASP A 103 5.24 -3.27 1.24
CA ASP A 103 6.10 -3.07 0.08
C ASP A 103 5.75 -4.04 -1.05
N THR A 104 5.41 -5.29 -0.69
CA THR A 104 4.93 -6.30 -1.63
C THR A 104 3.56 -5.96 -2.20
N LEU A 105 2.61 -5.53 -1.35
CA LEU A 105 1.24 -5.22 -1.75
C LEU A 105 1.11 -3.89 -2.49
N GLY A 106 1.97 -2.93 -2.16
CA GLY A 106 1.87 -1.54 -2.57
C GLY A 106 0.67 -0.81 -1.96
N THR A 107 0.64 0.51 -2.15
CA THR A 107 -0.38 1.40 -1.56
C THR A 107 -1.81 0.97 -1.91
N LYS A 108 -2.06 0.58 -3.16
CA LYS A 108 -3.40 0.13 -3.60
C LYS A 108 -3.85 -1.14 -2.89
N GLY A 109 -2.95 -2.10 -2.72
CA GLY A 109 -3.24 -3.34 -1.99
C GLY A 109 -3.52 -3.08 -0.51
N VAL A 110 -2.70 -2.24 0.13
CA VAL A 110 -2.91 -1.82 1.53
C VAL A 110 -4.23 -1.08 1.69
N LEU A 111 -4.56 -0.14 0.79
CA LEU A 111 -5.85 0.56 0.81
C LEU A 111 -7.03 -0.40 0.64
N GLY A 112 -6.91 -1.42 -0.20
CA GLY A 112 -7.93 -2.46 -0.36
C GLY A 112 -8.20 -3.22 0.95
N ILE A 113 -7.14 -3.56 1.69
CA ILE A 113 -7.25 -4.20 3.01
C ILE A 113 -7.89 -3.25 4.01
N LEU A 114 -7.40 -2.00 4.12
CA LEU A 114 -7.95 -1.00 5.04
C LEU A 114 -9.42 -0.70 4.77
N ASN A 115 -9.82 -0.51 3.51
CA ASN A 115 -11.21 -0.25 3.15
C ASN A 115 -12.13 -1.41 3.56
N ARG A 116 -11.65 -2.65 3.47
CA ARG A 116 -12.41 -3.82 3.94
C ARG A 116 -12.62 -3.76 5.46
N PHE A 117 -11.55 -3.51 6.22
CA PHE A 117 -11.64 -3.38 7.67
C PHE A 117 -12.56 -2.22 8.09
N LEU A 118 -12.44 -1.06 7.42
CA LEU A 118 -13.24 0.12 7.75
C LEU A 118 -14.72 -0.04 7.39
N ARG A 119 -15.04 -0.77 6.32
CA ARG A 119 -16.42 -1.08 5.95
C ARG A 119 -17.14 -1.88 7.05
N ASP A 120 -16.42 -2.86 7.60
CA ASP A 120 -16.96 -3.80 8.58
C ASP A 120 -16.71 -3.32 10.03
N PHE A 121 -16.05 -2.16 10.20
CA PHE A 121 -15.71 -1.58 11.50
C PHE A 121 -16.96 -1.07 12.23
N LYS A 122 -17.12 -1.50 13.47
CA LYS A 122 -18.15 -1.02 14.39
C LYS A 122 -17.50 -0.39 15.61
N LEU A 123 -17.86 0.87 15.88
CA LEU A 123 -17.46 1.55 17.10
C LEU A 123 -17.85 0.72 18.32
N LEU A 124 -17.02 0.81 19.34
CA LEU A 124 -17.32 0.23 20.62
C LEU A 124 -18.37 1.10 21.30
N ASN A 125 -19.47 0.51 21.73
CA ASN A 125 -20.52 1.19 22.48
C ASN A 125 -20.52 0.67 23.93
N SER A 126 -20.01 1.48 24.85
CA SER A 126 -19.95 1.13 26.26
C SER A 126 -21.34 0.93 26.91
N ASN A 127 -22.39 1.44 26.28
CA ASN A 127 -23.78 1.31 26.75
C ASN A 127 -24.51 0.12 26.10
N ASP A 128 -23.83 -0.65 25.26
CA ASP A 128 -24.43 -1.81 24.60
C ASP A 128 -24.27 -3.03 25.48
N GLU A 129 -25.39 -3.46 26.11
CA GLU A 129 -25.44 -4.62 27.00
C GLU A 129 -24.92 -5.91 26.32
N ASP A 130 -24.99 -6.00 24.99
CA ASP A 130 -24.47 -7.12 24.22
C ASP A 130 -22.94 -7.15 24.12
N GLU A 131 -22.22 -6.07 24.47
CA GLU A 131 -20.76 -6.01 24.37
C GLU A 131 -20.04 -6.43 25.65
N GLY A 132 -20.75 -6.60 26.79
CA GLY A 132 -20.27 -7.32 27.99
C GLY A 132 -18.90 -6.91 28.57
N PHE A 133 -18.38 -5.70 28.23
CA PHE A 133 -17.16 -5.18 28.83
C PHE A 133 -17.41 -4.68 30.24
N ASP A 134 -16.62 -5.11 31.21
CA ASP A 134 -16.69 -4.59 32.56
C ASP A 134 -16.23 -3.13 32.60
N PHE A 135 -15.33 -2.76 31.72
CA PHE A 135 -14.81 -1.38 31.61
C PHE A 135 -14.22 -1.11 30.23
N VAL A 136 -14.37 0.12 29.75
CA VAL A 136 -13.77 0.61 28.50
C VAL A 136 -12.81 1.75 28.84
N ILE A 137 -11.53 1.57 28.51
CA ILE A 137 -10.52 2.61 28.70
C ILE A 137 -10.62 3.57 27.51
N ASP A 138 -10.87 4.84 27.79
CA ASP A 138 -10.92 5.85 26.73
C ASP A 138 -9.58 5.98 26.00
N SER A 139 -9.71 5.89 24.73
CA SER A 139 -8.74 6.09 23.64
C SER A 139 -7.25 6.28 24.01
N VAL A 140 -6.48 5.25 23.74
CA VAL A 140 -5.03 5.30 23.72
C VAL A 140 -4.45 6.10 22.53
N LEU A 141 -5.30 6.50 21.56
CA LEU A 141 -4.88 7.27 20.37
C LEU A 141 -5.11 8.78 20.46
N LYS A 142 -5.41 9.31 21.63
CA LYS A 142 -5.36 10.76 21.83
C LYS A 142 -3.99 11.28 21.44
N LYS A 143 -3.92 12.48 20.87
CA LYS A 143 -2.63 13.14 20.59
C LYS A 143 -1.80 13.16 21.86
N GLY A 144 -0.55 12.74 21.76
CA GLY A 144 0.35 12.68 22.92
C GLY A 144 1.45 11.64 22.73
N SER A 145 2.46 11.71 23.56
CA SER A 145 3.55 10.75 23.61
C SER A 145 3.09 9.38 24.14
N LEU A 146 3.85 8.33 23.89
CA LEU A 146 3.55 7.00 24.43
C LEU A 146 3.51 7.03 25.98
N SER A 147 4.38 7.80 26.60
CA SER A 147 4.42 7.98 28.07
C SER A 147 3.13 8.61 28.60
N GLU A 148 2.62 9.67 27.97
CA GLU A 148 1.33 10.29 28.36
C GLU A 148 0.17 9.30 28.23
N LYS A 149 0.14 8.51 27.17
CA LYS A 149 -0.88 7.47 26.96
C LYS A 149 -0.82 6.37 28.02
N VAL A 150 0.39 5.96 28.41
CA VAL A 150 0.59 4.98 29.49
C VAL A 150 0.15 5.54 30.83
N VAL A 151 0.48 6.80 31.12
CA VAL A 151 0.01 7.48 32.34
C VAL A 151 -1.51 7.56 32.39
N ASP A 152 -2.13 7.97 31.27
CA ASP A 152 -3.60 8.05 31.18
C ASP A 152 -4.24 6.66 31.37
N PHE A 153 -3.69 5.61 30.76
CA PHE A 153 -4.13 4.23 30.97
C PHE A 153 -4.09 3.84 32.46
N TYR A 154 -2.98 4.10 33.15
CA TYR A 154 -2.86 3.76 34.57
C TYR A 154 -3.83 4.59 35.45
N ASN A 155 -4.04 5.86 35.13
CA ASN A 155 -4.99 6.71 35.87
C ASN A 155 -6.43 6.22 35.71
N GLN A 156 -6.84 5.85 34.49
CA GLN A 156 -8.19 5.33 34.26
C GLN A 156 -8.40 3.97 34.95
N MET A 157 -7.39 3.08 34.90
CA MET A 157 -7.44 1.81 35.64
C MET A 157 -7.49 2.03 37.15
N GLY A 158 -6.68 2.95 37.67
CA GLY A 158 -6.68 3.30 39.09
C GLY A 158 -8.03 3.84 39.55
N ALA A 159 -8.60 4.78 38.79
CA ALA A 159 -9.92 5.33 39.08
C ALA A 159 -11.01 4.26 39.07
N HIS A 160 -10.99 3.36 38.08
CA HIS A 160 -11.99 2.29 37.97
C HIS A 160 -11.92 1.29 39.15
N TYR A 161 -10.71 0.95 39.60
CA TYR A 161 -10.51 -0.02 40.68
C TYR A 161 -10.39 0.59 42.09
N GLY A 162 -10.54 1.92 42.22
CA GLY A 162 -10.41 2.62 43.49
C GLY A 162 -8.98 2.54 44.08
N ILE A 163 -7.97 2.48 43.21
CA ILE A 163 -6.56 2.39 43.61
C ILE A 163 -5.94 3.78 43.50
N ASP A 164 -5.75 4.43 44.62
CA ASP A 164 -5.04 5.71 44.70
C ASP A 164 -3.54 5.52 44.42
N ASN A 165 -2.94 6.47 43.70
CA ASN A 165 -1.51 6.49 43.39
C ASN A 165 -0.99 5.22 42.70
N VAL A 166 -1.64 4.74 41.66
CA VAL A 166 -1.19 3.60 40.83
C VAL A 166 0.24 3.86 40.29
N LEU A 167 0.58 5.12 40.07
CA LEU A 167 1.94 5.55 39.67
C LEU A 167 2.80 5.84 40.91
N ASN A 168 3.40 4.79 41.47
CA ASN A 168 4.41 4.93 42.51
C ASN A 168 5.82 5.17 41.90
N HIS A 169 6.82 5.40 42.75
CA HIS A 169 8.21 5.69 42.34
C HIS A 169 8.79 4.64 41.37
N ASN A 170 8.45 3.38 41.53
CA ASN A 170 8.88 2.28 40.63
C ASN A 170 8.24 2.40 39.26
N ASN A 171 7.01 2.91 39.14
CA ASN A 171 6.33 3.12 37.90
C ASN A 171 6.91 4.31 37.11
N VAL A 172 7.42 5.35 37.79
CA VAL A 172 8.12 6.45 37.14
C VAL A 172 9.42 5.98 36.47
N ILE A 173 10.14 5.04 37.07
CA ILE A 173 11.33 4.41 36.46
C ILE A 173 10.93 3.64 35.19
N ASN A 174 9.79 2.94 35.21
CA ASN A 174 9.29 2.23 34.03
C ASN A 174 8.85 3.18 32.90
N ILE A 175 8.30 4.36 33.24
CA ILE A 175 7.94 5.40 32.25
C ILE A 175 9.22 5.94 31.58
N LYS A 176 10.31 6.16 32.32
CA LYS A 176 11.60 6.55 31.71
C LYS A 176 12.10 5.51 30.71
N LYS A 177 12.04 4.22 31.07
CA LYS A 177 12.39 3.13 30.15
C LYS A 177 11.47 3.10 28.91
N LEU A 178 10.19 3.40 29.06
CA LEU A 178 9.26 3.53 27.93
C LEU A 178 9.61 4.69 27.00
N LEU A 179 10.05 5.83 27.55
CA LEU A 179 10.56 6.95 26.76
C LEU A 179 11.81 6.60 25.97
N GLU A 180 12.74 5.83 26.58
CA GLU A 180 13.92 5.32 25.89
C GLU A 180 13.52 4.38 24.73
N VAL A 181 12.55 3.49 24.95
CA VAL A 181 12.00 2.60 23.91
C VAL A 181 11.31 3.43 22.82
N GLU A 182 10.50 4.42 23.18
CA GLU A 182 9.84 5.32 22.21
C GLU A 182 10.84 6.05 21.33
N ASN A 183 11.90 6.60 21.94
CA ASN A 183 12.96 7.30 21.21
C ASN A 183 13.73 6.33 20.30
N SER A 184 14.04 5.13 20.79
CA SER A 184 14.67 4.08 19.99
C SER A 184 13.80 3.66 18.79
N LEU A 185 12.48 3.51 18.98
CA LEU A 185 11.54 3.22 17.90
C LEU A 185 11.43 4.36 16.90
N LYS A 186 11.42 5.62 17.37
CA LYS A 186 11.41 6.80 16.47
C LYS A 186 12.67 6.85 15.62
N LEU A 187 13.85 6.60 16.22
CA LEU A 187 15.13 6.55 15.51
C LEU A 187 15.13 5.41 14.47
N LYS A 188 14.70 4.21 14.87
CA LYS A 188 14.59 3.06 13.97
C LYS A 188 13.61 3.31 12.82
N ASN A 189 12.45 3.92 13.09
CA ASN A 189 11.48 4.27 12.06
C ASN A 189 12.05 5.33 11.12
N LYS A 190 12.80 6.30 11.63
CA LYS A 190 13.49 7.30 10.82
C LYS A 190 14.53 6.65 9.91
N GLU A 191 15.35 5.75 10.45
CA GLU A 191 16.35 4.99 9.70
C GLU A 191 15.69 4.11 8.61
N ILE A 192 14.57 3.45 8.94
CA ILE A 192 13.79 2.67 7.96
C ILE A 192 13.28 3.58 6.84
N LEU A 193 12.76 4.77 7.15
CA LEU A 193 12.28 5.72 6.16
C LEU A 193 13.40 6.27 5.28
N GLU A 194 14.55 6.60 5.88
CA GLU A 194 15.72 7.12 5.18
C GLU A 194 16.37 6.07 4.24
N ASN A 195 16.30 4.79 4.61
CA ASN A 195 16.86 3.69 3.83
C ASN A 195 15.84 3.03 2.87
N ARG A 196 14.58 3.45 2.93
CA ARG A 196 13.54 2.84 2.11
C ARG A 196 13.56 3.40 0.70
N VAL A 197 13.74 2.52 -0.27
CA VAL A 197 13.63 2.86 -1.69
C VAL A 197 12.17 2.73 -2.13
N PRO A 198 11.59 3.73 -2.80
CA PRO A 198 10.26 3.63 -3.38
C PRO A 198 10.17 2.44 -4.34
N ARG A 199 9.04 1.73 -4.29
CA ARG A 199 8.83 0.63 -5.24
C ARG A 199 8.49 1.19 -6.61
N ILE A 200 9.45 1.09 -7.52
CA ILE A 200 9.28 1.48 -8.92
C ILE A 200 8.66 0.34 -9.71
N MET A 201 7.67 0.65 -10.52
CA MET A 201 7.01 -0.29 -11.43
C MET A 201 7.72 -0.34 -12.77
N TYR A 202 8.03 0.83 -13.31
CA TYR A 202 8.74 0.98 -14.57
C TYR A 202 9.36 2.38 -14.69
N PHE A 203 10.31 2.50 -15.59
CA PHE A 203 10.83 3.79 -16.05
C PHE A 203 10.27 4.11 -17.42
N GLY A 204 9.98 5.38 -17.64
CA GLY A 204 9.45 5.85 -18.92
C GLY A 204 9.89 7.25 -19.24
N ILE A 205 9.69 7.64 -20.49
CA ILE A 205 9.84 9.02 -20.93
C ILE A 205 8.46 9.64 -21.04
N ASP A 206 8.20 10.66 -20.26
CA ASP A 206 6.97 11.44 -20.26
C ASP A 206 6.98 12.36 -21.48
N ILE A 207 6.09 12.11 -22.39
CA ILE A 207 5.90 12.93 -23.60
C ILE A 207 4.79 13.92 -23.28
N PRO A 208 5.09 15.24 -23.20
CA PRO A 208 4.07 16.24 -22.99
C PRO A 208 3.03 16.17 -24.11
N TYR A 209 1.79 16.48 -23.75
CA TYR A 209 0.74 16.59 -24.75
C TYR A 209 1.18 17.62 -25.83
N ASP A 210 1.32 17.14 -27.05
CA ASP A 210 1.72 17.92 -28.21
C ASP A 210 0.73 17.62 -29.34
N ASN A 211 0.26 18.67 -30.01
CA ASN A 211 -0.62 18.57 -31.18
C ASN A 211 -0.05 17.69 -32.31
N LYS A 212 1.25 17.40 -32.30
CA LYS A 212 1.87 16.49 -33.29
C LYS A 212 1.27 15.09 -33.27
N ILE A 213 1.03 14.52 -32.08
CA ILE A 213 0.43 13.19 -31.96
C ILE A 213 -1.01 13.22 -32.50
N ASP A 214 -1.78 14.25 -32.14
CA ASP A 214 -3.14 14.41 -32.64
C ASP A 214 -3.16 14.62 -34.17
N THR A 215 -2.20 15.35 -34.71
CA THR A 215 -2.05 15.55 -36.16
C THR A 215 -1.74 14.22 -36.85
N ILE A 216 -0.82 13.43 -36.31
CA ILE A 216 -0.52 12.08 -36.83
C ILE A 216 -1.78 11.22 -36.87
N ILE A 217 -2.55 11.22 -35.79
CA ILE A 217 -3.77 10.41 -35.67
C ILE A 217 -4.79 10.90 -36.71
N LYS A 218 -5.08 12.21 -36.77
CA LYS A 218 -6.08 12.79 -37.65
C LYS A 218 -5.74 12.59 -39.12
N GLU A 219 -4.50 12.84 -39.52
CA GLU A 219 -4.07 12.67 -40.91
C GLU A 219 -4.18 11.23 -41.37
N ASN A 220 -3.88 10.26 -40.52
CA ASN A 220 -3.90 8.85 -40.89
C ASN A 220 -5.30 8.22 -40.73
N ALA A 221 -6.11 8.71 -39.79
CA ALA A 221 -7.52 8.30 -39.64
C ALA A 221 -8.38 8.71 -40.83
N ALA A 222 -8.22 9.96 -41.31
CA ALA A 222 -9.01 10.50 -42.39
C ALA A 222 -8.77 9.77 -43.73
N ILE A 223 -7.60 9.20 -43.95
CA ILE A 223 -7.22 8.51 -45.19
C ILE A 223 -7.81 7.11 -45.27
N ASN A 224 -8.12 6.43 -44.16
CA ASN A 224 -8.35 5.00 -44.16
C ASN A 224 -9.69 4.53 -43.54
N GLY A 225 -10.57 5.44 -43.17
CA GLY A 225 -11.90 5.10 -42.65
C GLY A 225 -11.90 4.29 -41.33
N ILE A 226 -10.86 4.44 -40.53
CA ILE A 226 -10.77 3.73 -39.25
C ILE A 226 -11.79 4.35 -38.30
N ASP A 227 -12.73 3.51 -37.85
CA ASP A 227 -13.66 3.89 -36.80
C ASP A 227 -12.93 3.86 -35.42
N TYR A 228 -12.44 5.03 -34.99
CA TYR A 228 -11.85 5.20 -33.68
C TYR A 228 -12.89 5.20 -32.55
N GLY A 229 -14.17 5.07 -32.82
CA GLY A 229 -15.23 5.04 -31.81
C GLY A 229 -15.14 3.87 -30.83
N ALA A 230 -14.35 2.84 -31.17
CA ALA A 230 -14.11 1.70 -30.30
C ALA A 230 -12.86 1.88 -29.39
N VAL A 231 -12.02 2.90 -29.64
CA VAL A 231 -10.76 3.13 -28.93
C VAL A 231 -10.86 4.44 -28.16
N ASP A 232 -10.61 4.38 -26.87
CA ASP A 232 -10.53 5.58 -26.02
C ASP A 232 -9.22 6.32 -26.33
N LEU A 233 -9.35 7.43 -27.06
CA LEU A 233 -8.21 8.29 -27.42
C LEU A 233 -7.98 9.43 -26.42
N ASP A 234 -8.90 9.62 -25.47
CA ASP A 234 -8.79 10.66 -24.43
C ASP A 234 -7.80 10.24 -23.32
N LYS A 235 -6.53 10.04 -23.68
CA LYS A 235 -5.47 9.87 -22.70
C LYS A 235 -4.77 11.20 -22.46
N PRO A 236 -4.84 11.73 -21.24
CA PRO A 236 -4.17 12.98 -20.89
C PRO A 236 -2.64 12.88 -20.85
N GLU A 237 -2.07 11.66 -20.87
CA GLU A 237 -0.63 11.45 -20.63
C GLU A 237 -0.04 10.40 -21.57
N TYR A 238 0.86 10.85 -22.46
CA TYR A 238 1.63 9.95 -23.32
C TYR A 238 2.99 9.63 -22.69
N HIS A 239 3.44 8.40 -22.84
CA HIS A 239 4.78 8.00 -22.42
C HIS A 239 5.34 6.85 -23.25
N VAL A 240 6.67 6.79 -23.33
CA VAL A 240 7.40 5.63 -23.82
C VAL A 240 7.95 4.86 -22.62
N THR A 241 7.55 3.61 -22.43
CA THR A 241 8.17 2.74 -21.42
C THR A 241 9.56 2.31 -21.90
N VAL A 242 10.59 2.69 -21.14
CA VAL A 242 11.98 2.36 -21.49
C VAL A 242 12.51 1.14 -20.74
N ALA A 243 12.05 0.89 -19.52
CA ALA A 243 12.43 -0.29 -18.75
C ALA A 243 11.37 -0.67 -17.72
N PHE A 244 11.08 -1.96 -17.58
CA PHE A 244 10.27 -2.46 -16.47
C PHE A 244 10.86 -3.75 -15.90
N ASN A 245 10.63 -4.00 -14.61
CA ASN A 245 11.13 -5.18 -13.94
C ASN A 245 10.33 -6.41 -14.36
N ASN A 246 10.90 -7.21 -15.27
CA ASN A 246 10.31 -8.45 -15.75
C ASN A 246 11.34 -9.60 -15.66
N PRO A 247 11.20 -10.49 -14.68
CA PRO A 247 12.12 -11.62 -14.51
C PRO A 247 12.22 -12.54 -15.76
N ASN A 248 11.21 -12.52 -16.62
CA ASN A 248 11.14 -13.33 -17.83
C ASN A 248 11.76 -12.62 -19.05
N ASP A 249 12.24 -11.38 -18.88
CA ASP A 249 12.88 -10.58 -19.92
C ASP A 249 14.20 -9.98 -19.38
N PRO A 250 15.32 -10.69 -19.54
CA PRO A 250 16.62 -10.26 -18.99
C PRO A 250 17.07 -8.88 -19.49
N ASN A 251 16.74 -8.51 -20.73
CA ASN A 251 17.12 -7.20 -21.28
C ASN A 251 16.37 -6.06 -20.57
N ASN A 252 15.07 -6.23 -20.38
CA ASN A 252 14.28 -5.25 -19.63
C ASN A 252 14.73 -5.16 -18.16
N SER A 253 15.02 -6.29 -17.52
CA SER A 253 15.54 -6.30 -16.15
C SER A 253 16.89 -5.61 -16.04
N ALA A 254 17.82 -5.86 -16.95
CA ALA A 254 19.12 -5.20 -16.96
C ALA A 254 18.99 -3.68 -17.18
N CYS A 255 18.10 -3.23 -18.07
CA CYS A 255 17.78 -1.82 -18.24
C CYS A 255 17.16 -1.21 -17.00
N PHE A 256 16.26 -1.93 -16.34
CA PHE A 256 15.63 -1.50 -15.10
C PHE A 256 16.67 -1.28 -13.99
N ASP A 257 17.59 -2.22 -13.82
CA ASP A 257 18.68 -2.14 -12.86
C ASP A 257 19.66 -0.99 -13.19
N TYR A 258 19.92 -0.75 -14.49
CA TYR A 258 20.71 0.38 -14.93
C TYR A 258 20.10 1.71 -14.44
N TYR A 259 18.80 1.92 -14.61
CA TYR A 259 18.12 3.13 -14.16
C TYR A 259 18.07 3.24 -12.64
N LEU A 260 17.83 2.14 -11.92
CA LEU A 260 17.89 2.12 -10.45
C LEU A 260 19.24 2.57 -9.91
N ASN A 261 20.33 2.11 -10.53
CA ASN A 261 21.68 2.44 -10.11
C ASN A 261 22.06 3.86 -10.50
N THR A 262 21.77 4.28 -11.74
CA THR A 262 22.13 5.59 -12.28
C THR A 262 21.45 6.73 -11.55
N PHE A 263 20.18 6.58 -11.18
CA PHE A 263 19.35 7.60 -10.54
C PHE A 263 19.03 7.27 -9.07
N SER A 264 19.94 6.56 -8.40
CA SER A 264 19.69 6.06 -7.03
C SER A 264 19.47 7.19 -6.02
N SER A 265 20.11 8.34 -6.18
CA SER A 265 19.93 9.53 -5.31
C SER A 265 18.56 10.17 -5.51
N GLU A 266 18.17 10.39 -6.75
CA GLU A 266 16.88 10.97 -7.13
C GLU A 266 15.73 10.05 -6.69
N ILE A 267 15.90 8.75 -6.89
CA ILE A 267 14.92 7.72 -6.49
C ILE A 267 14.73 7.69 -4.97
N LYS A 268 15.80 7.78 -4.18
CA LYS A 268 15.72 7.83 -2.71
C LYS A 268 15.00 9.08 -2.21
N ALA A 269 15.05 10.17 -2.95
CA ALA A 269 14.35 11.41 -2.62
C ALA A 269 12.85 11.39 -2.96
N LEU A 270 12.35 10.36 -3.67
CA LEU A 270 10.95 10.28 -4.08
C LEU A 270 10.02 10.00 -2.90
N PRO A 271 8.78 10.53 -2.93
CA PRO A 271 7.81 10.30 -1.87
C PRO A 271 7.38 8.83 -1.81
N LEU A 272 7.32 8.29 -0.60
CA LEU A 272 6.84 6.93 -0.34
C LEU A 272 5.31 6.88 -0.35
N GLY A 273 4.76 5.77 -0.86
CA GLY A 273 3.35 5.44 -0.70
C GLY A 273 2.36 6.19 -1.57
N LYS A 274 2.81 6.89 -2.59
CA LYS A 274 1.93 7.47 -3.62
C LYS A 274 2.13 6.75 -4.94
N LEU A 275 1.01 6.24 -5.51
CA LEU A 275 0.99 5.80 -6.90
C LEU A 275 1.10 7.05 -7.76
N ASN A 276 2.30 7.34 -8.25
CA ASN A 276 2.52 8.59 -8.95
C ASN A 276 3.68 8.48 -9.94
N LYS A 277 3.63 9.33 -10.94
CA LYS A 277 4.72 9.58 -11.87
C LYS A 277 5.63 10.66 -11.28
N ALA A 278 6.92 10.37 -11.17
CA ALA A 278 7.91 11.30 -10.64
C ALA A 278 9.04 11.51 -11.66
N ILE A 279 9.25 12.72 -12.12
CA ILE A 279 10.38 13.08 -13.00
C ILE A 279 11.67 12.91 -12.21
N ILE A 280 12.61 12.09 -12.73
CA ILE A 280 13.89 11.81 -12.11
C ILE A 280 15.08 12.40 -12.88
N SER A 281 14.85 12.93 -14.11
CA SER A 281 15.87 13.63 -14.87
C SER A 281 15.27 14.84 -15.59
N SER A 282 15.98 15.95 -15.56
CA SER A 282 15.63 17.16 -16.33
C SER A 282 16.07 17.09 -17.80
N ASN A 283 16.88 16.10 -18.16
CA ASN A 283 17.34 15.91 -19.54
C ASN A 283 16.17 15.60 -20.46
N LEU A 284 16.21 16.16 -21.66
CA LEU A 284 15.25 15.86 -22.71
C LEU A 284 15.76 14.70 -23.56
N PHE A 285 14.90 13.74 -23.78
CA PHE A 285 15.12 12.60 -24.64
C PHE A 285 14.23 12.69 -25.87
N GLN A 286 14.82 12.44 -27.04
CA GLN A 286 14.16 12.58 -28.33
C GLN A 286 13.86 11.23 -28.96
N PHE A 287 12.70 11.15 -29.58
CA PHE A 287 12.23 9.96 -30.32
C PHE A 287 11.74 10.37 -31.69
N GLN A 288 12.18 9.65 -32.70
CA GLN A 288 11.59 9.71 -34.03
C GLN A 288 10.37 8.82 -34.10
N CYS A 289 9.26 9.34 -34.62
CA CYS A 289 8.09 8.53 -34.95
C CYS A 289 8.40 7.64 -36.16
N VAL A 290 8.17 6.34 -36.04
CA VAL A 290 8.48 5.37 -37.10
C VAL A 290 7.22 4.97 -37.82
N ARG A 291 6.20 4.55 -37.11
CA ARG A 291 4.93 4.10 -37.69
C ARG A 291 3.79 4.13 -36.69
N LEU A 292 2.60 4.38 -37.17
CA LEU A 292 1.36 4.21 -36.42
C LEU A 292 0.80 2.82 -36.70
N VAL A 293 0.48 2.09 -35.66
CA VAL A 293 0.00 0.71 -35.71
C VAL A 293 -1.33 0.61 -35.01
N THR A 294 -2.32 0.01 -35.66
CA THR A 294 -3.65 -0.11 -35.07
C THR A 294 -4.38 -1.38 -35.49
N ASP A 295 -5.22 -1.85 -34.59
CA ASP A 295 -6.28 -2.84 -34.85
C ASP A 295 -7.56 -2.37 -34.14
N LYS A 296 -8.59 -3.25 -34.10
CA LYS A 296 -9.86 -2.92 -33.42
C LYS A 296 -9.75 -2.78 -31.89
N LYS A 297 -8.57 -3.08 -31.30
CA LYS A 297 -8.37 -3.12 -29.84
C LYS A 297 -7.48 -2.01 -29.33
N ALA A 298 -6.52 -1.54 -30.13
CA ALA A 298 -5.60 -0.51 -29.69
C ALA A 298 -5.01 0.30 -30.86
N VAL A 299 -4.47 1.48 -30.50
CA VAL A 299 -3.65 2.31 -31.37
C VAL A 299 -2.33 2.58 -30.64
N ALA A 300 -1.21 2.32 -31.31
CA ALA A 300 0.12 2.54 -30.79
C ALA A 300 1.03 3.22 -31.80
N LEU A 301 1.84 4.16 -31.34
CA LEU A 301 2.86 4.86 -32.13
C LEU A 301 4.23 4.27 -31.81
N GLU A 302 4.80 3.53 -32.74
CA GLU A 302 6.16 3.02 -32.60
C GLU A 302 7.15 4.16 -32.81
N VAL A 303 8.17 4.21 -31.92
CA VAL A 303 9.15 5.28 -31.90
C VAL A 303 10.56 4.70 -31.83
N LYS A 304 11.55 5.44 -32.31
CA LYS A 304 12.97 5.12 -32.24
C LYS A 304 13.72 6.18 -31.46
N PRO A 305 14.53 5.83 -30.44
CA PRO A 305 15.37 6.79 -29.75
C PRO A 305 16.35 7.47 -30.72
N LYS A 306 16.49 8.80 -30.60
CA LYS A 306 17.52 9.59 -31.31
C LYS A 306 18.76 9.82 -30.43
N ASN A 307 18.62 9.72 -29.12
CA ASN A 307 19.73 9.87 -28.18
C ASN A 307 20.48 8.54 -28.01
N GLU A 308 21.77 8.52 -28.30
CA GLU A 308 22.63 7.35 -28.14
C GLU A 308 22.73 6.90 -26.67
N ASN A 309 22.56 7.81 -25.72
CA ASN A 309 22.69 7.56 -24.29
C ASN A 309 21.39 7.03 -23.65
N LEU A 310 20.29 6.92 -24.40
CA LEU A 310 19.05 6.39 -23.87
C LEU A 310 19.02 4.87 -23.97
N VAL A 311 19.12 4.21 -22.84
CA VAL A 311 19.03 2.75 -22.75
C VAL A 311 17.57 2.33 -22.76
N VAL A 312 17.17 1.46 -23.68
CA VAL A 312 15.78 0.99 -23.81
C VAL A 312 15.77 -0.53 -23.82
N GLY A 313 15.10 -1.11 -22.82
CA GLY A 313 14.93 -2.56 -22.69
C GLY A 313 13.83 -3.14 -23.56
N ASN A 314 12.85 -2.31 -23.94
CA ASN A 314 11.77 -2.74 -24.82
C ASN A 314 12.26 -2.84 -26.26
N LYS A 315 12.10 -4.00 -26.88
CA LYS A 315 12.50 -4.26 -28.27
C LYS A 315 11.82 -3.32 -29.27
N HIS A 316 10.61 -2.93 -29.01
CA HIS A 316 9.79 -2.05 -29.84
C HIS A 316 9.25 -0.91 -28.99
N PRO A 317 10.07 0.15 -28.75
CA PRO A 317 9.61 1.30 -28.01
C PRO A 317 8.39 1.95 -28.66
N HIS A 318 7.38 2.27 -27.89
CA HIS A 318 6.12 2.82 -28.41
C HIS A 318 5.39 3.65 -27.39
N ILE A 319 4.49 4.48 -27.88
CA ILE A 319 3.49 5.22 -27.13
C ILE A 319 2.16 4.54 -27.34
N THR A 320 1.47 4.13 -26.28
CA THR A 320 0.08 3.69 -26.37
C THR A 320 -0.80 4.91 -26.53
N ILE A 321 -1.42 5.10 -27.67
CA ILE A 321 -2.31 6.22 -27.96
C ILE A 321 -3.68 5.97 -27.32
N GLY A 322 -4.25 4.80 -27.52
CA GLY A 322 -5.53 4.43 -26.93
C GLY A 322 -5.76 2.92 -26.95
N VAL A 323 -6.69 2.47 -26.13
CA VAL A 323 -7.14 1.07 -26.05
C VAL A 323 -8.66 1.00 -25.96
N ALA A 324 -9.25 -0.02 -26.55
CA ALA A 324 -10.69 -0.27 -26.45
C ALA A 324 -11.08 -0.60 -24.98
N SER A 325 -12.36 -0.41 -24.65
CA SER A 325 -12.90 -0.76 -23.35
C SER A 325 -12.53 -2.20 -22.96
N LYS A 326 -12.05 -2.40 -21.72
CA LYS A 326 -11.58 -3.68 -21.16
C LYS A 326 -10.27 -4.22 -21.76
N VAL A 327 -9.61 -3.52 -22.66
CA VAL A 327 -8.27 -3.86 -23.15
C VAL A 327 -7.23 -3.16 -22.27
N MET A 328 -6.21 -3.90 -21.85
CA MET A 328 -5.13 -3.32 -21.04
C MET A 328 -4.09 -2.61 -21.93
N PRO A 329 -3.51 -1.48 -21.51
CA PRO A 329 -2.48 -0.77 -22.28
C PRO A 329 -1.28 -1.62 -22.70
N VAL A 330 -0.95 -2.65 -21.92
CA VAL A 330 0.13 -3.60 -22.24
C VAL A 330 -0.10 -4.34 -23.56
N TYR A 331 -1.34 -4.39 -24.05
CA TYR A 331 -1.68 -4.98 -25.37
C TYR A 331 -0.96 -4.28 -26.52
N SER A 332 -0.56 -3.04 -26.38
CA SER A 332 0.21 -2.32 -27.40
C SER A 332 1.53 -3.01 -27.76
N ASN A 333 2.18 -3.69 -26.80
CA ASN A 333 3.37 -4.52 -27.06
C ASN A 333 3.05 -5.68 -28.01
N GLU A 334 1.92 -6.33 -27.80
CA GLU A 334 1.44 -7.44 -28.64
C GLU A 334 1.05 -6.94 -30.03
N LEU A 335 0.34 -5.81 -30.10
CA LEU A 335 -0.05 -5.16 -31.34
C LEU A 335 1.16 -4.84 -32.23
N ILE A 336 2.17 -4.16 -31.65
CA ILE A 336 3.42 -3.85 -32.38
C ILE A 336 4.13 -5.12 -32.82
N THR A 337 4.22 -6.13 -31.96
CA THR A 337 4.86 -7.41 -32.31
C THR A 337 4.12 -8.14 -33.45
N LYS A 338 2.80 -8.12 -33.44
CA LYS A 338 1.96 -8.69 -34.50
C LYS A 338 2.19 -8.02 -35.84
N SER A 339 2.32 -6.69 -35.85
CA SER A 339 2.55 -5.94 -37.09
C SER A 339 3.81 -6.32 -37.88
N TYR A 340 4.75 -7.01 -37.21
CA TYR A 340 5.95 -7.57 -37.87
C TYR A 340 5.76 -9.00 -38.39
N LYS A 341 4.72 -9.70 -37.94
CA LYS A 341 4.51 -11.12 -38.24
C LYS A 341 3.32 -11.37 -39.17
N ASP A 342 2.28 -10.55 -39.01
CA ASP A 342 1.00 -10.75 -39.68
C ASP A 342 0.40 -9.37 -40.05
N SER A 343 0.63 -8.95 -41.27
CA SER A 343 0.16 -7.65 -41.79
C SER A 343 -1.33 -7.59 -42.05
N ASP A 344 -2.00 -8.73 -42.19
CA ASP A 344 -3.39 -8.74 -42.65
C ASP A 344 -4.40 -8.41 -41.54
N SER A 345 -3.97 -8.61 -40.27
CA SER A 345 -4.81 -8.33 -39.10
C SER A 345 -4.55 -6.97 -38.42
N VAL A 346 -3.55 -6.21 -38.91
CA VAL A 346 -3.09 -4.97 -38.31
C VAL A 346 -2.86 -3.92 -39.40
N LEU A 347 -3.37 -2.71 -39.18
CA LEU A 347 -3.10 -1.58 -40.08
C LEU A 347 -1.83 -0.88 -39.64
N VAL A 348 -0.95 -0.62 -40.57
CA VAL A 348 0.36 0.03 -40.34
C VAL A 348 0.51 1.23 -41.26
N TYR A 349 0.82 2.38 -40.67
CA TYR A 349 1.11 3.63 -41.41
C TYR A 349 2.55 4.01 -41.17
N ASP A 350 3.36 3.98 -42.22
CA ASP A 350 4.76 4.38 -42.16
C ASP A 350 4.87 5.90 -42.00
N LEU A 351 5.67 6.34 -41.04
CA LEU A 351 5.95 7.73 -40.71
C LEU A 351 7.45 8.06 -40.85
N SER A 352 8.25 7.11 -41.28
CA SER A 352 9.72 7.24 -41.32
C SER A 352 10.21 8.44 -42.14
N ASP A 353 9.49 8.76 -43.23
CA ASP A 353 9.82 9.85 -44.14
C ASP A 353 9.33 11.23 -43.64
N LYS A 354 8.53 11.29 -42.59
CA LYS A 354 7.95 12.54 -42.10
C LYS A 354 8.82 13.29 -41.12
N ASP A 355 9.95 12.74 -40.66
CA ASP A 355 10.89 13.30 -39.64
C ASP A 355 10.19 13.90 -38.42
N ILE A 356 9.15 13.25 -37.93
CA ILE A 356 8.41 13.72 -36.75
C ILE A 356 9.16 13.30 -35.51
N THR A 357 9.60 14.28 -34.74
CA THR A 357 10.35 14.07 -33.48
C THR A 357 9.49 14.50 -32.27
N LEU A 358 9.42 13.63 -31.28
CA LEU A 358 8.83 13.87 -29.95
C LEU A 358 9.91 13.98 -28.90
N GLU A 359 9.67 14.76 -27.86
CA GLU A 359 10.61 14.98 -26.77
C GLU A 359 9.94 14.75 -25.41
N GLY A 360 10.73 14.25 -24.45
CA GLY A 360 10.19 14.03 -23.11
C GLY A 360 11.26 13.86 -22.05
N LYS A 361 10.82 13.80 -20.80
CA LYS A 361 11.69 13.67 -19.61
C LYS A 361 11.57 12.29 -18.99
N LEU A 362 12.69 11.80 -18.46
CA LEU A 362 12.71 10.51 -17.76
C LEU A 362 11.93 10.59 -16.44
N PHE A 363 11.07 9.62 -16.21
CA PHE A 363 10.32 9.50 -14.97
C PHE A 363 10.37 8.06 -14.42
N ALA A 364 10.18 7.94 -13.12
CA ALA A 364 9.88 6.69 -12.44
C ALA A 364 8.39 6.64 -12.12
N PHE A 365 7.74 5.52 -12.41
CA PHE A 365 6.37 5.25 -12.00
C PHE A 365 6.36 4.43 -10.72
N LEU A 366 5.82 5.00 -9.66
CA LEU A 366 5.81 4.46 -8.31
C LEU A 366 4.54 3.64 -8.04
N LYS A 367 4.66 2.62 -7.22
CA LYS A 367 3.55 1.78 -6.77
C LYS A 367 3.09 2.13 -5.36
#